data_73ff388f5a005be01e6e3a6bacceb51f
#
_entry.id   73ff388f5a005be01e6e3a6bacceb51f
#
_cell.length_a   1.000
_cell.length_b   1.000
_cell.length_c   1.000
_cell.angle_alpha   90.00
_cell.angle_beta   90.00
_cell.angle_gamma   90.00
#
_symmetry.space_group_name_H-M   'P 1'
#
loop_
_entity.id
_entity.type
_entity.pdbx_description
1 polymer ?
#
loop_
_entity_poly.entity_id
_entity_poly.type
_entity_poly.pdbx_seq_one_letter_code
_entity_poly.pdbx_strand_id
1 'polypeptide(L)'
;MKVGVDLIEIDRIRRALDRYPRFRERCFTDAERAYCESRANPAQSYAGRFAGKEAVGKALGFGVARAFAWRDIEIVGRPKPSVRLHGRVKVWAERVGAREIDLSMTHSRELANAITVVEER
;
A
#
# COMPACT_ATOMS: atom_id res chain seq x y z
N MET A 1 -4.89 13.72 14.03
CA MET A 1 -5.14 13.30 12.66
C MET A 1 -3.85 13.43 11.84
N LYS A 2 -3.50 12.40 11.08
CA LYS A 2 -2.33 12.41 10.22
C LYS A 2 -2.71 12.01 8.81
N VAL A 3 -2.03 12.58 7.84
CA VAL A 3 -2.34 12.37 6.43
C VAL A 3 -1.08 11.85 5.72
N GLY A 4 -1.29 10.93 4.81
CA GLY A 4 -0.26 10.45 3.92
C GLY A 4 -0.76 10.47 2.50
N VAL A 5 0.11 10.77 1.58
CA VAL A 5 -0.22 10.78 0.16
C VAL A 5 0.95 10.21 -0.62
N ASP A 6 0.64 9.49 -1.67
CA ASP A 6 1.67 8.97 -2.57
C ASP A 6 1.16 8.95 -4.00
N LEU A 7 2.08 9.15 -4.92
CA LEU A 7 1.82 9.15 -6.35
C LEU A 7 2.92 8.35 -7.01
N ILE A 8 2.55 7.39 -7.86
CA ILE A 8 3.53 6.55 -8.52
C ILE A 8 3.16 6.32 -9.98
N GLU A 9 4.17 6.28 -10.83
CA GLU A 9 4.00 5.91 -12.23
C GLU A 9 3.73 4.42 -12.34
N ILE A 10 2.62 4.05 -12.98
CA ILE A 10 2.23 2.64 -13.15
C ILE A 10 3.31 1.87 -13.92
N ASP A 11 3.88 2.51 -14.93
CA ASP A 11 4.93 1.88 -15.74
C ASP A 11 6.17 1.51 -14.92
N ARG A 12 6.47 2.30 -13.91
CA ARG A 12 7.57 2.00 -13.00
C ARG A 12 7.34 0.70 -12.24
N ILE A 13 6.11 0.48 -11.80
CA ILE A 13 5.72 -0.77 -11.14
C ILE A 13 5.71 -1.93 -12.13
N ARG A 14 5.20 -1.70 -13.35
CA ARG A 14 5.21 -2.73 -14.39
C ARG A 14 6.63 -3.21 -14.67
N ARG A 15 7.57 -2.29 -14.78
CA ARG A 15 8.97 -2.65 -14.99
C ARG A 15 9.57 -3.41 -13.81
N ALA A 16 9.22 -3.03 -12.59
CA ALA A 16 9.69 -3.73 -11.41
C ALA A 16 9.17 -5.17 -11.37
N LEU A 17 7.88 -5.36 -11.69
CA LEU A 17 7.27 -6.69 -11.74
C LEU A 17 7.98 -7.59 -12.77
N ASP A 18 8.35 -7.03 -13.92
CA ASP A 18 9.02 -7.78 -14.97
C ASP A 18 10.48 -8.05 -14.66
N ARG A 19 11.15 -7.11 -14.04
CA ARG A 19 12.61 -7.13 -13.87
C ARG A 19 13.08 -7.85 -12.62
N TYR A 20 12.29 -7.76 -11.53
CA TYR A 20 12.70 -8.29 -10.24
C TYR A 20 11.77 -9.42 -9.82
N PRO A 21 12.25 -10.69 -9.91
CA PRO A 21 11.37 -11.84 -9.67
C PRO A 21 10.75 -11.89 -8.26
N ARG A 22 11.42 -11.29 -7.30
CA ARG A 22 10.94 -11.30 -5.92
C ARG A 22 10.15 -10.06 -5.51
N PHE A 23 9.94 -9.12 -6.42
CA PHE A 23 9.26 -7.88 -6.09
C PHE A 23 7.86 -8.13 -5.55
N ARG A 24 7.10 -9.01 -6.21
CA ARG A 24 5.75 -9.36 -5.76
C ARG A 24 5.75 -9.91 -4.34
N GLU A 25 6.65 -10.85 -4.08
CA GLU A 25 6.71 -11.51 -2.77
C GLU A 25 7.16 -10.57 -1.66
N ARG A 26 8.07 -9.67 -1.95
CA ARG A 26 8.61 -8.75 -0.95
C ARG A 26 7.64 -7.66 -0.57
N CYS A 27 6.86 -7.20 -1.53
CA CYS A 27 6.05 -6.00 -1.32
C CYS A 27 4.58 -6.30 -1.03
N PHE A 28 4.10 -7.50 -1.41
CA PHE A 28 2.67 -7.79 -1.37
C PHE A 28 2.40 -9.10 -0.68
N THR A 29 1.30 -9.13 0.11
CA THR A 29 0.85 -10.36 0.74
C THR A 29 0.25 -11.31 -0.31
N ASP A 30 0.05 -12.56 0.08
CA ASP A 30 -0.55 -13.54 -0.83
C ASP A 30 -1.94 -13.10 -1.28
N ALA A 31 -2.73 -12.53 -0.38
CA ALA A 31 -4.07 -12.03 -0.71
C ALA A 31 -4.02 -10.87 -1.69
N GLU A 32 -3.09 -9.94 -1.50
CA GLU A 32 -2.91 -8.83 -2.43
C GLU A 32 -2.49 -9.31 -3.80
N ARG A 33 -1.58 -10.27 -3.85
CA ARG A 33 -1.11 -10.85 -5.11
C ARG A 33 -2.24 -11.56 -5.85
N ALA A 34 -3.01 -12.37 -5.15
CA ALA A 34 -4.14 -13.08 -5.76
C ALA A 34 -5.13 -12.08 -6.37
N TYR A 35 -5.45 -11.02 -5.65
CA TYR A 35 -6.34 -10.00 -6.15
C TYR A 35 -5.79 -9.31 -7.39
N CYS A 36 -4.55 -8.82 -7.32
CA CYS A 36 -3.95 -8.07 -8.43
C CYS A 36 -3.82 -8.91 -9.70
N GLU A 37 -3.42 -10.18 -9.55
CA GLU A 37 -3.26 -11.07 -10.70
C GLU A 37 -4.61 -11.42 -11.34
N SER A 38 -5.71 -11.29 -10.62
CA SER A 38 -7.03 -11.56 -11.15
C SER A 38 -7.63 -10.39 -11.95
N ARG A 39 -6.99 -9.21 -11.88
CA ARG A 39 -7.52 -8.01 -12.54
C ARG A 39 -7.06 -7.94 -13.99
N ALA A 40 -7.83 -7.18 -14.79
CA ALA A 40 -7.53 -7.00 -16.20
C ALA A 40 -6.18 -6.32 -16.45
N ASN A 41 -5.79 -5.40 -15.55
CA ASN A 41 -4.50 -4.73 -15.63
C ASN A 41 -3.76 -4.91 -14.29
N PRO A 42 -3.03 -6.02 -14.13
CA PRO A 42 -2.35 -6.29 -12.86
C PRO A 42 -1.38 -5.19 -12.42
N ALA A 43 -0.61 -4.64 -13.35
CA ALA A 43 0.35 -3.59 -13.01
C ALA A 43 -0.33 -2.36 -12.39
N GLN A 44 -1.49 -1.99 -12.89
CA GLN A 44 -2.26 -0.88 -12.33
C GLN A 44 -2.72 -1.19 -10.91
N SER A 45 -3.19 -2.41 -10.68
CA SER A 45 -3.63 -2.84 -9.35
C SER A 45 -2.48 -2.89 -8.36
N TYR A 46 -1.33 -3.41 -8.77
CA TYR A 46 -0.14 -3.41 -7.93
C TYR A 46 0.32 -1.99 -7.61
N ALA A 47 0.30 -1.10 -8.60
CA ALA A 47 0.71 0.28 -8.40
C ALA A 47 -0.18 1.00 -7.38
N GLY A 48 -1.49 0.79 -7.47
CA GLY A 48 -2.42 1.36 -6.51
C GLY A 48 -2.14 0.90 -5.09
N ARG A 49 -1.94 -0.40 -4.91
CA ARG A 49 -1.62 -0.94 -3.60
C ARG A 49 -0.27 -0.48 -3.09
N PHE A 50 0.71 -0.42 -3.96
CA PHE A 50 2.03 0.09 -3.58
C PHE A 50 1.95 1.54 -3.10
N ALA A 51 1.25 2.39 -3.84
CA ALA A 51 1.02 3.78 -3.44
C ALA A 51 0.27 3.85 -2.10
N GLY A 52 -0.71 2.97 -1.90
CA GLY A 52 -1.45 2.90 -0.65
C GLY A 52 -0.56 2.56 0.54
N LYS A 53 0.32 1.58 0.38
CA LYS A 53 1.28 1.20 1.43
C LYS A 53 2.21 2.35 1.79
N GLU A 54 2.71 3.06 0.78
CA GLU A 54 3.57 4.21 0.98
C GLU A 54 2.83 5.34 1.70
N ALA A 55 1.60 5.62 1.29
CA ALA A 55 0.78 6.65 1.91
C ALA A 55 0.53 6.36 3.40
N VAL A 56 0.15 5.11 3.71
CA VAL A 56 -0.08 4.69 5.09
C VAL A 56 1.20 4.80 5.92
N GLY A 57 2.30 4.34 5.37
CA GLY A 57 3.59 4.44 6.05
C GLY A 57 3.98 5.87 6.38
N LYS A 58 3.77 6.78 5.43
CA LYS A 58 4.04 8.20 5.64
C LYS A 58 3.15 8.79 6.73
N ALA A 59 1.87 8.45 6.73
CA ALA A 59 0.95 8.95 7.75
C ALA A 59 1.31 8.45 9.15
N LEU A 60 1.76 7.19 9.24
CA LEU A 60 2.18 6.61 10.52
C LEU A 60 3.56 7.06 10.96
N GLY A 61 4.31 7.73 10.10
CA GLY A 61 5.69 8.09 10.39
C GLY A 61 6.64 6.91 10.40
N PHE A 62 6.21 5.79 9.82
CA PHE A 62 7.04 4.59 9.70
C PHE A 62 7.75 4.62 8.36
N GLY A 63 9.06 4.47 8.36
CA GLY A 63 9.84 4.53 7.13
C GLY A 63 9.58 3.33 6.22
N VAL A 64 8.64 3.47 5.33
CA VAL A 64 8.22 2.39 4.41
C VAL A 64 9.30 2.09 3.36
N ALA A 65 10.30 2.94 3.24
CA ALA A 65 11.46 2.65 2.42
C ALA A 65 12.17 1.36 2.83
N ARG A 66 11.84 0.83 4.00
CA ARG A 66 12.33 -0.47 4.46
C ARG A 66 11.48 -1.55 3.83
N ALA A 67 12.07 -2.35 2.95
CA ALA A 67 11.36 -3.35 2.16
C ALA A 67 10.52 -4.30 3.00
N PHE A 68 10.96 -4.66 4.18
CA PHE A 68 10.23 -5.62 5.02
C PHE A 68 8.90 -5.08 5.55
N ALA A 69 8.70 -3.77 5.53
CA ALA A 69 7.48 -3.15 6.04
C ALA A 69 6.32 -3.17 5.04
N TRP A 70 6.57 -3.37 3.78
CA TRP A 70 5.51 -3.34 2.77
C TRP A 70 4.46 -4.43 2.99
N ARG A 71 4.87 -5.64 3.36
CA ARG A 71 3.91 -6.71 3.63
C ARG A 71 3.14 -6.50 4.93
N ASP A 72 3.67 -5.70 5.82
CA ASP A 72 3.00 -5.39 7.09
C ASP A 72 1.83 -4.44 6.91
N ILE A 73 1.74 -3.76 5.78
CA ILE A 73 0.61 -2.89 5.44
C ILE A 73 -0.15 -3.59 4.31
N GLU A 74 -1.22 -4.27 4.68
CA GLU A 74 -2.01 -5.02 3.71
C GLU A 74 -3.28 -4.25 3.34
N ILE A 75 -3.53 -4.15 2.04
CA ILE A 75 -4.70 -3.45 1.53
C ILE A 75 -5.65 -4.49 0.96
N VAL A 76 -6.85 -4.55 1.53
CA VAL A 76 -7.82 -5.60 1.20
C VAL A 76 -9.18 -5.01 0.89
N GLY A 77 -9.96 -5.75 0.13
CA GLY A 77 -11.35 -5.44 -0.10
C GLY A 77 -11.61 -4.47 -1.24
N ARG A 78 -12.86 -4.44 -1.60
CA ARG A 78 -13.43 -3.54 -2.61
C ARG A 78 -14.94 -3.50 -2.44
N PRO A 79 -15.63 -2.47 -2.95
CA PRO A 79 -15.12 -1.40 -3.80
C PRO A 79 -14.21 -0.43 -3.06
N LYS A 80 -14.41 -0.25 -1.74
CA LYS A 80 -13.53 0.60 -0.95
C LYS A 80 -12.50 -0.27 -0.23
N PRO A 81 -11.21 -0.01 -0.45
CA PRO A 81 -10.17 -0.78 0.24
C PRO A 81 -10.10 -0.45 1.72
N SER A 82 -9.67 -1.42 2.50
CA SER A 82 -9.35 -1.21 3.91
C SER A 82 -7.92 -1.65 4.17
N VAL A 83 -7.37 -1.19 5.29
CA VAL A 83 -5.98 -1.44 5.65
C VAL A 83 -5.93 -2.38 6.83
N ARG A 84 -5.14 -3.44 6.71
CA ARG A 84 -4.81 -4.34 7.81
C ARG A 84 -3.33 -4.24 8.10
N LEU A 85 -3.00 -4.02 9.34
CA LEU A 85 -1.61 -3.91 9.77
C LEU A 85 -1.15 -5.22 10.40
N HIS A 86 0.10 -5.58 10.14
CA HIS A 86 0.74 -6.77 10.66
C HIS A 86 2.13 -6.41 11.20
N GLY A 87 2.71 -7.32 11.96
CA GLY A 87 4.11 -7.26 12.36
C GLY A 87 4.55 -5.96 13.00
N ARG A 88 5.68 -5.47 12.57
CA ARG A 88 6.29 -4.27 13.15
C ARG A 88 5.47 -3.01 12.96
N VAL A 89 4.81 -2.90 11.82
CA VAL A 89 3.99 -1.71 11.54
C VAL A 89 2.79 -1.67 12.47
N LYS A 90 2.20 -2.83 12.75
CA LYS A 90 1.09 -2.91 13.70
C LYS A 90 1.52 -2.47 15.09
N VAL A 91 2.68 -2.93 15.56
CA VAL A 91 3.21 -2.54 16.86
C VAL A 91 3.47 -1.04 16.90
N TRP A 92 4.07 -0.50 15.84
CA TRP A 92 4.33 0.93 15.75
C TRP A 92 3.05 1.74 15.77
N ALA A 93 2.04 1.32 15.01
CA ALA A 93 0.75 2.03 14.96
C ALA A 93 0.10 2.09 16.34
N GLU A 94 0.15 1.00 17.09
CA GLU A 94 -0.36 0.98 18.46
C GLU A 94 0.42 1.93 19.36
N ARG A 95 1.73 1.97 19.20
CA ARG A 95 2.59 2.83 20.01
C ARG A 95 2.31 4.32 19.75
N VAL A 96 2.06 4.70 18.51
CA VAL A 96 1.76 6.11 18.20
C VAL A 96 0.28 6.45 18.36
N GLY A 97 -0.53 5.51 18.83
CA GLY A 97 -1.94 5.75 19.13
C GLY A 97 -2.85 5.79 17.93
N ALA A 98 -2.46 5.19 16.83
CA ALA A 98 -3.33 5.12 15.64
C ALA A 98 -4.55 4.27 15.94
N ARG A 99 -5.73 4.81 15.64
CA ARG A 99 -7.02 4.13 15.90
C ARG A 99 -7.66 3.65 14.61
N GLU A 100 -7.88 4.55 13.69
CA GLU A 100 -8.53 4.25 12.42
C GLU A 100 -7.66 4.73 11.28
N ILE A 101 -7.63 3.93 10.23
CA ILE A 101 -6.91 4.26 9.01
C ILE A 101 -7.91 4.20 7.87
N ASP A 102 -8.10 5.32 7.22
CA ASP A 102 -8.94 5.40 6.04
C ASP A 102 -8.05 5.60 4.82
N LEU A 103 -8.40 4.96 3.72
CA LEU A 103 -7.59 4.95 2.52
C LEU A 103 -8.46 5.15 1.29
N SER A 104 -8.03 6.02 0.41
CA SER A 104 -8.64 6.19 -0.89
C SER A 104 -7.56 6.09 -1.96
N MET A 105 -7.86 5.36 -3.03
CA MET A 105 -6.93 5.18 -4.14
C MET A 105 -7.62 5.58 -5.43
N THR A 106 -6.87 6.19 -6.31
CA THR A 106 -7.36 6.53 -7.64
C THR A 106 -6.22 6.36 -8.65
N HIS A 107 -6.57 6.31 -9.92
CA HIS A 107 -5.57 6.15 -10.95
C HIS A 107 -6.02 6.85 -12.23
N SER A 108 -5.05 7.22 -13.03
CA SER A 108 -5.23 7.64 -14.41
C SER A 108 -4.59 6.57 -15.30
N ARG A 109 -4.42 6.88 -16.56
CA ARG A 109 -3.75 5.95 -17.48
C ARG A 109 -2.31 5.65 -17.05
N GLU A 110 -1.61 6.64 -16.53
CA GLU A 110 -0.18 6.55 -16.25
C GLU A 110 0.18 6.55 -14.78
N LEU A 111 -0.71 7.03 -13.93
CA LEU A 111 -0.39 7.27 -12.51
C LEU A 111 -1.39 6.58 -11.60
N ALA A 112 -0.86 6.07 -10.49
CA ALA A 112 -1.67 5.62 -9.35
C ALA A 112 -1.42 6.56 -8.19
N ASN A 113 -2.49 6.87 -7.47
CA ASN A 113 -2.44 7.81 -6.37
C ASN A 113 -3.18 7.23 -5.16
N ALA A 114 -2.67 7.50 -3.98
CA ALA A 114 -3.31 7.09 -2.75
C ALA A 114 -3.24 8.22 -1.74
N ILE A 115 -4.31 8.36 -0.97
CA ILE A 115 -4.35 9.26 0.16
C ILE A 115 -4.89 8.50 1.35
N THR A 116 -4.29 8.72 2.50
CA THR A 116 -4.75 8.11 3.73
C THR A 116 -4.87 9.14 4.84
N VAL A 117 -5.82 8.89 5.71
CA VAL A 117 -6.01 9.66 6.94
C VAL A 117 -5.96 8.68 8.09
N VAL A 118 -5.15 9.02 9.08
CA VAL A 118 -5.02 8.21 10.30
C VAL A 118 -5.55 9.03 11.46
N GLU A 119 -6.54 8.50 12.15
CA GLU A 119 -7.01 9.06 13.39
C GLU A 119 -6.19 8.50 14.53
N GLU A 120 -5.82 9.38 15.46
CA GLU A 120 -5.04 9.01 16.62
C GLU A 120 -5.75 9.44 17.88
N ARG A 121 -5.38 8.83 18.97
CA ARG A 121 -5.92 9.17 20.29
C ARG A 121 -5.39 10.50 20.78
#